data_3ead53d004febc80204cc4f1a520fd2d
#
_entry.id   3ead53d004febc80204cc4f1a520fd2d
#
_cell.length_a   1.000
_cell.length_b   1.000
_cell.length_c   1.000
_cell.angle_alpha   90.00
_cell.angle_beta   90.00
_cell.angle_gamma   90.00
#
_symmetry.space_group_name_H-M   'P 1'
#
loop_
_entity.id
_entity.type
_entity.pdbx_description
1 polymer ?
#
loop_
_entity_poly.entity_id
_entity_poly.type
_entity_poly.pdbx_seq_one_letter_code
_entity_poly.pdbx_strand_id
1 'polypeptide(L)'
;MIQRFHRLSIQRKGMVVAIVLLAGSGVVLGAARLSKRSPTVPTIVVTRGEFLDSTEFRGEVKALKSVTISAPAEAGDLQIVKVSPEGTVVKTGDVVVEFDKTKTEQDLAQYRSSFKSAEAEIGQARAQGRLDEEEDKTAVLKAGYDVEGAKLEASKQEIVSKIEGEEAKLKLADAEQKLREAQAKQKSDQTLNQATIESKVQASKKAKFDVEREERALGQMTLRAPSAGTISLLQHWSGSNMTTYRPGDRAWPGAAIAELPDATTLRISARVDETERGRLSAKQPVTVQLNAIPDRQFTGHIEQIGAIASLDFSGGWPITRNFTLEIALDQADPRFKPGITGQVTVIVDRVPNAITIPAQAMFQRSGQNVTYVWRGTQFEERAIEVGRRSGDKITVAKGVSPGEQVALKDPTLKE
;
A
#
# COMPACT_ATOMS: atom_id res chain seq x y z
N MET A 1 88.95 -32.89 -68.01
CA MET A 1 88.80 -33.15 -66.57
C MET A 1 87.33 -33.44 -66.22
N ILE A 2 86.78 -34.39 -66.96
CA ILE A 2 85.34 -34.77 -66.86
C ILE A 2 85.31 -36.30 -66.93
N GLN A 3 85.61 -37.04 -65.89
CA GLN A 3 85.38 -38.48 -65.78
C GLN A 3 85.73 -39.00 -64.38
N ARG A 4 85.07 -38.52 -63.30
CA ARG A 4 85.20 -39.16 -61.98
C ARG A 4 83.95 -39.08 -61.09
N PHE A 5 82.76 -38.93 -61.66
CA PHE A 5 81.50 -38.87 -60.83
C PHE A 5 80.49 -39.97 -61.11
N HIS A 6 81.02 -41.14 -61.64
CA HIS A 6 80.07 -42.19 -62.04
C HIS A 6 80.28 -43.55 -61.38
N ARG A 7 80.73 -43.63 -60.16
CA ARG A 7 80.73 -44.87 -59.39
C ARG A 7 80.52 -44.66 -57.92
N LEU A 8 79.38 -44.12 -57.56
CA LEU A 8 78.78 -44.36 -56.22
C LEU A 8 77.78 -45.50 -56.40
N SER A 9 78.08 -46.65 -55.78
CA SER A 9 77.33 -47.88 -55.89
C SER A 9 75.86 -47.69 -55.63
N ILE A 10 75.01 -48.35 -56.39
CA ILE A 10 73.55 -48.36 -56.33
C ILE A 10 72.99 -48.55 -54.87
N GLN A 11 73.75 -49.29 -54.06
CA GLN A 11 73.45 -49.54 -52.64
C GLN A 11 73.48 -48.26 -51.73
N ARG A 12 74.38 -47.30 -51.99
CA ARG A 12 74.43 -46.05 -51.22
C ARG A 12 73.33 -45.07 -51.61
N LYS A 13 72.84 -45.06 -52.86
CA LYS A 13 71.72 -44.27 -53.30
C LYS A 13 70.38 -44.82 -52.72
N GLY A 14 70.26 -46.14 -52.66
CA GLY A 14 69.11 -46.79 -52.02
C GLY A 14 69.03 -46.49 -50.49
N MET A 15 70.23 -46.48 -49.86
CA MET A 15 70.27 -46.18 -48.40
C MET A 15 69.91 -44.73 -48.05
N VAL A 16 70.33 -43.76 -48.87
CA VAL A 16 69.97 -42.34 -48.70
C VAL A 16 68.47 -42.12 -48.98
N VAL A 17 67.94 -42.75 -50.01
CA VAL A 17 66.50 -42.69 -50.29
C VAL A 17 65.66 -43.33 -49.17
N ALA A 18 66.14 -44.50 -48.63
CA ALA A 18 65.46 -45.13 -47.50
C ALA A 18 65.51 -44.30 -46.22
N ILE A 19 66.61 -43.59 -45.91
CA ILE A 19 66.73 -42.69 -44.76
C ILE A 19 65.88 -41.46 -44.95
N VAL A 20 65.75 -40.87 -46.12
CA VAL A 20 64.88 -39.73 -46.42
C VAL A 20 63.43 -40.14 -46.34
N LEU A 21 63.05 -41.33 -46.82
CA LEU A 21 61.70 -41.85 -46.68
C LEU A 21 61.30 -42.18 -45.23
N LEU A 22 62.26 -42.74 -44.44
CA LEU A 22 62.05 -42.98 -43.00
C LEU A 22 62.00 -41.67 -42.21
N ALA A 23 62.83 -40.69 -42.52
CA ALA A 23 62.74 -39.35 -41.89
C ALA A 23 61.45 -38.63 -42.30
N GLY A 24 61.07 -38.70 -43.58
CA GLY A 24 59.81 -38.14 -44.08
C GLY A 24 58.57 -38.81 -43.46
N SER A 25 58.54 -40.12 -43.30
CA SER A 25 57.44 -40.84 -42.63
C SER A 25 57.41 -40.54 -41.13
N GLY A 26 58.57 -40.35 -40.47
CA GLY A 26 58.65 -39.94 -39.07
C GLY A 26 58.10 -38.53 -38.84
N VAL A 27 58.34 -37.59 -39.76
CA VAL A 27 57.81 -36.22 -39.71
C VAL A 27 56.27 -36.20 -39.99
N VAL A 28 55.82 -36.99 -40.96
CA VAL A 28 54.42 -37.13 -41.28
C VAL A 28 53.64 -37.81 -40.14
N LEU A 29 54.19 -38.87 -39.53
CA LEU A 29 53.59 -39.51 -38.34
C LEU A 29 53.65 -38.61 -37.11
N GLY A 30 54.71 -37.81 -36.95
CA GLY A 30 54.84 -36.82 -35.91
C GLY A 30 53.81 -35.62 -36.09
N ALA A 31 53.70 -35.14 -37.32
CA ALA A 31 52.71 -34.09 -37.66
C ALA A 31 51.24 -34.56 -37.54
N ALA A 32 50.98 -35.84 -37.88
CA ALA A 32 49.63 -36.42 -37.68
C ALA A 32 49.29 -36.64 -36.19
N ARG A 33 50.30 -36.85 -35.31
CA ARG A 33 50.10 -36.91 -33.86
C ARG A 33 49.92 -35.52 -33.21
N LEU A 34 50.41 -34.46 -33.86
CA LEU A 34 50.26 -33.06 -33.39
C LEU A 34 48.99 -32.37 -33.94
N SER A 35 48.29 -32.96 -34.87
CA SER A 35 47.00 -32.50 -35.32
C SER A 35 45.97 -32.73 -34.19
N LYS A 36 45.83 -31.75 -33.31
CA LYS A 36 44.69 -31.68 -32.36
C LYS A 36 43.43 -31.65 -33.20
N ARG A 37 42.68 -32.76 -33.26
CA ARG A 37 41.34 -32.76 -33.88
C ARG A 37 40.47 -31.82 -33.11
N SER A 38 39.78 -30.94 -33.83
CA SER A 38 38.75 -30.11 -33.22
C SER A 38 37.64 -31.00 -32.66
N PRO A 39 37.10 -30.70 -31.49
CA PRO A 39 35.97 -31.47 -30.94
C PRO A 39 34.78 -31.45 -31.88
N THR A 40 34.08 -32.57 -32.01
CA THR A 40 32.92 -32.76 -32.89
C THR A 40 31.68 -32.04 -32.38
N VAL A 41 31.64 -31.68 -31.09
CA VAL A 41 30.55 -30.93 -30.43
C VAL A 41 31.15 -29.71 -29.73
N PRO A 42 30.32 -28.65 -29.52
CA PRO A 42 30.77 -27.47 -28.77
C PRO A 42 31.28 -27.84 -27.38
N THR A 43 32.45 -27.27 -27.02
CA THR A 43 33.07 -27.48 -25.71
C THR A 43 33.28 -26.17 -25.00
N ILE A 44 33.34 -26.21 -23.67
CA ILE A 44 33.71 -25.10 -22.82
C ILE A 44 34.82 -25.48 -21.87
N VAL A 45 35.68 -24.53 -21.53
CA VAL A 45 36.77 -24.74 -20.59
C VAL A 45 36.23 -24.67 -19.17
N VAL A 46 36.57 -25.68 -18.37
CA VAL A 46 36.25 -25.69 -16.92
C VAL A 46 37.05 -24.61 -16.24
N THR A 47 36.37 -23.69 -15.59
CA THR A 47 36.99 -22.58 -14.87
C THR A 47 36.87 -22.77 -13.36
N ARG A 48 37.90 -22.29 -12.65
CA ARG A 48 37.82 -22.15 -11.20
C ARG A 48 37.64 -20.69 -10.87
N GLY A 49 36.65 -20.39 -10.09
CA GLY A 49 36.32 -19.00 -9.74
C GLY A 49 35.35 -18.93 -8.58
N GLU A 50 34.89 -17.73 -8.29
CA GLU A 50 33.82 -17.52 -7.34
C GLU A 50 32.49 -17.96 -7.96
N PHE A 51 31.76 -18.80 -7.24
CA PHE A 51 30.43 -19.19 -7.61
C PHE A 51 29.43 -18.47 -6.70
N LEU A 52 28.53 -17.69 -7.32
CA LEU A 52 27.44 -17.01 -6.65
C LEU A 52 26.17 -17.84 -6.80
N ASP A 53 25.67 -18.36 -5.69
CA ASP A 53 24.35 -18.96 -5.65
C ASP A 53 23.34 -17.84 -5.51
N SER A 54 22.58 -17.57 -6.55
CA SER A 54 21.62 -16.47 -6.62
C SER A 54 20.26 -16.95 -7.09
N THR A 55 19.23 -16.30 -6.57
CA THR A 55 17.85 -16.52 -6.99
C THR A 55 17.26 -15.20 -7.47
N GLU A 56 16.44 -15.27 -8.52
CA GLU A 56 15.87 -14.11 -9.18
C GLU A 56 14.38 -14.01 -8.92
N PHE A 57 13.91 -12.81 -8.60
CA PHE A 57 12.52 -12.50 -8.36
C PHE A 57 12.10 -11.25 -9.12
N ARG A 58 10.81 -11.13 -9.38
CA ARG A 58 10.25 -9.89 -9.88
C ARG A 58 9.85 -9.01 -8.69
N GLY A 59 10.35 -7.77 -8.66
CA GLY A 59 10.03 -6.78 -7.65
C GLY A 59 9.36 -5.55 -8.25
N GLU A 60 8.68 -4.80 -7.38
CA GLU A 60 8.01 -3.55 -7.69
C GLU A 60 8.43 -2.49 -6.66
N VAL A 61 8.70 -1.27 -7.12
CA VAL A 61 8.96 -0.12 -6.23
C VAL A 61 7.66 0.25 -5.53
N LYS A 62 7.66 0.20 -4.20
CA LYS A 62 6.55 0.64 -3.34
C LYS A 62 7.03 1.61 -2.28
N ALA A 63 6.18 2.54 -1.90
CA ALA A 63 6.41 3.35 -0.72
C ALA A 63 5.99 2.55 0.53
N LEU A 64 6.84 2.52 1.55
CA LEU A 64 6.50 1.91 2.85
C LEU A 64 5.43 2.72 3.57
N LYS A 65 5.44 4.03 3.36
CA LYS A 65 4.44 4.95 3.91
C LYS A 65 3.75 5.71 2.79
N SER A 66 2.45 5.78 2.84
CA SER A 66 1.62 6.62 1.98
C SER A 66 0.54 7.29 2.81
N VAL A 67 0.15 8.49 2.43
CA VAL A 67 -0.97 9.20 3.04
C VAL A 67 -2.17 9.04 2.13
N THR A 68 -3.19 8.36 2.63
CA THR A 68 -4.43 8.12 1.88
C THR A 68 -5.35 9.34 1.96
N ILE A 69 -5.89 9.76 0.83
CA ILE A 69 -6.90 10.81 0.70
C ILE A 69 -8.23 10.12 0.45
N SER A 70 -9.12 10.18 1.46
CA SER A 70 -10.41 9.49 1.43
C SER A 70 -11.56 10.48 1.35
N ALA A 71 -12.65 10.04 0.74
CA ALA A 71 -13.92 10.76 0.72
C ALA A 71 -14.45 10.99 2.14
N PRO A 72 -15.14 12.12 2.40
CA PRO A 72 -15.74 12.40 3.70
C PRO A 72 -16.72 11.30 4.13
N ALA A 73 -16.59 10.85 5.38
CA ALA A 73 -17.45 9.78 5.91
C ALA A 73 -18.86 10.24 6.26
N GLU A 74 -19.02 11.54 6.61
CA GLU A 74 -20.28 12.13 7.06
C GLU A 74 -21.08 12.79 5.92
N ALA A 75 -20.52 12.87 4.72
CA ALA A 75 -21.18 13.46 3.57
C ALA A 75 -22.08 12.44 2.86
N GLY A 76 -23.19 12.90 2.31
CA GLY A 76 -24.17 12.05 1.61
C GLY A 76 -23.70 11.63 0.22
N ASP A 77 -24.30 12.21 -0.83
CA ASP A 77 -23.97 11.90 -2.23
C ASP A 77 -22.67 12.62 -2.64
N LEU A 78 -21.64 11.86 -2.97
CA LEU A 78 -20.29 12.36 -3.25
C LEU A 78 -19.96 12.18 -4.73
N GLN A 79 -20.52 13.05 -5.58
CA GLN A 79 -20.14 13.08 -6.99
C GLN A 79 -18.86 13.92 -7.17
N ILE A 80 -17.87 13.35 -7.84
CA ILE A 80 -16.59 14.01 -8.13
C ILE A 80 -16.79 15.00 -9.29
N VAL A 81 -16.52 16.28 -9.03
CA VAL A 81 -16.51 17.32 -10.07
C VAL A 81 -15.10 17.46 -10.66
N LYS A 82 -14.10 17.40 -9.81
CA LYS A 82 -12.69 17.52 -10.22
C LYS A 82 -11.82 16.58 -9.43
N VAL A 83 -10.87 15.93 -10.13
CA VAL A 83 -9.80 15.14 -9.53
C VAL A 83 -8.49 15.49 -10.21
N SER A 84 -7.42 15.63 -9.44
CA SER A 84 -6.10 15.87 -9.99
C SER A 84 -5.62 14.64 -10.75
N PRO A 85 -5.04 14.79 -11.95
CA PRO A 85 -4.53 13.67 -12.73
C PRO A 85 -3.48 12.85 -11.98
N GLU A 86 -3.45 11.55 -12.27
CA GLU A 86 -2.42 10.65 -11.75
C GLU A 86 -1.01 11.14 -12.13
N GLY A 87 -0.06 11.00 -11.23
CA GLY A 87 1.31 11.45 -11.44
C GLY A 87 1.55 12.95 -11.26
N THR A 88 0.51 13.75 -10.93
CA THR A 88 0.65 15.18 -10.66
C THR A 88 1.43 15.40 -9.36
N VAL A 89 2.41 16.28 -9.42
CA VAL A 89 3.14 16.72 -8.22
C VAL A 89 2.35 17.83 -7.53
N VAL A 90 2.04 17.64 -6.25
CA VAL A 90 1.27 18.59 -5.44
C VAL A 90 2.07 19.04 -4.22
N LYS A 91 1.75 20.24 -3.75
CA LYS A 91 2.24 20.81 -2.48
C LYS A 91 1.19 20.61 -1.40
N THR A 92 1.61 20.70 -0.16
CA THR A 92 0.68 20.73 0.99
C THR A 92 -0.38 21.80 0.81
N GLY A 93 -1.66 21.42 0.91
CA GLY A 93 -2.81 22.32 0.76
C GLY A 93 -3.38 22.43 -0.64
N ASP A 94 -2.72 21.89 -1.68
CA ASP A 94 -3.26 21.86 -3.04
C ASP A 94 -4.53 21.00 -3.10
N VAL A 95 -5.47 21.42 -3.96
CA VAL A 95 -6.73 20.70 -4.15
C VAL A 95 -6.48 19.42 -4.96
N VAL A 96 -6.84 18.28 -4.39
CA VAL A 96 -6.72 16.96 -5.03
C VAL A 96 -8.04 16.50 -5.59
N VAL A 97 -9.12 16.60 -4.80
CA VAL A 97 -10.47 16.20 -5.22
C VAL A 97 -11.45 17.28 -4.83
N GLU A 98 -12.40 17.55 -5.70
CA GLU A 98 -13.53 18.45 -5.44
C GLU A 98 -14.84 17.73 -5.77
N PHE A 99 -15.74 17.68 -4.79
CA PHE A 99 -17.07 17.11 -4.94
C PHE A 99 -18.11 18.18 -5.27
N ASP A 100 -19.26 17.75 -5.79
CA ASP A 100 -20.42 18.62 -6.01
C ASP A 100 -20.96 19.09 -4.66
N LYS A 101 -20.97 20.42 -4.46
CA LYS A 101 -21.38 21.08 -3.23
C LYS A 101 -22.84 21.52 -3.25
N THR A 102 -23.49 21.47 -4.41
CA THR A 102 -24.80 22.10 -4.65
C THR A 102 -25.84 21.66 -3.63
N LYS A 103 -25.94 20.36 -3.39
CA LYS A 103 -26.89 19.81 -2.42
C LYS A 103 -26.55 20.21 -0.98
N THR A 104 -25.29 20.08 -0.59
CA THR A 104 -24.84 20.43 0.77
C THR A 104 -25.01 21.91 1.05
N GLU A 105 -24.80 22.80 0.06
CA GLU A 105 -25.05 24.24 0.19
C GLU A 105 -26.57 24.55 0.35
N GLN A 106 -27.42 23.83 -0.38
CA GLN A 106 -28.88 23.95 -0.23
C GLN A 106 -29.33 23.46 1.16
N ASP A 107 -28.87 22.31 1.60
CA ASP A 107 -29.16 21.74 2.90
C ASP A 107 -28.69 22.67 4.03
N LEU A 108 -27.46 23.21 3.91
CA LEU A 108 -26.96 24.21 4.85
C LEU A 108 -27.82 25.47 4.93
N ALA A 109 -28.26 25.99 3.78
CA ALA A 109 -29.16 27.14 3.75
C ALA A 109 -30.49 26.84 4.46
N GLN A 110 -31.07 25.65 4.25
CA GLN A 110 -32.27 25.19 4.93
C GLN A 110 -32.06 25.06 6.44
N TYR A 111 -30.98 24.44 6.89
CA TYR A 111 -30.69 24.30 8.33
C TYR A 111 -30.43 25.65 9.00
N ARG A 112 -29.75 26.59 8.33
CA ARG A 112 -29.59 27.97 8.83
C ARG A 112 -30.91 28.67 8.99
N SER A 113 -31.83 28.50 8.04
CA SER A 113 -33.21 29.05 8.15
C SER A 113 -33.94 28.43 9.34
N SER A 114 -33.86 27.11 9.51
CA SER A 114 -34.50 26.42 10.64
C SER A 114 -33.93 26.86 12.00
N PHE A 115 -32.62 27.06 12.08
CA PHE A 115 -31.96 27.57 13.29
C PHE A 115 -32.44 28.99 13.62
N LYS A 116 -32.49 29.87 12.62
CA LYS A 116 -33.00 31.24 12.82
C LYS A 116 -34.48 31.26 13.27
N SER A 117 -35.31 30.35 12.74
CA SER A 117 -36.70 30.18 13.20
C SER A 117 -36.77 29.73 14.66
N ALA A 118 -35.95 28.74 15.04
CA ALA A 118 -35.91 28.27 16.43
C ALA A 118 -35.38 29.35 17.40
N GLU A 119 -34.46 30.22 16.99
CA GLU A 119 -34.05 31.38 17.79
C GLU A 119 -35.22 32.41 17.97
N ALA A 120 -35.98 32.65 16.91
CA ALA A 120 -37.16 33.53 16.99
C ALA A 120 -38.24 32.96 17.94
N GLU A 121 -38.45 31.63 17.93
CA GLU A 121 -39.37 30.97 18.85
C GLU A 121 -38.95 31.11 20.32
N ILE A 122 -37.65 31.09 20.63
CA ILE A 122 -37.17 31.41 21.99
C ILE A 122 -37.53 32.85 22.37
N GLY A 123 -37.32 33.80 21.43
CA GLY A 123 -37.68 35.18 21.65
C GLY A 123 -39.18 35.36 21.95
N GLN A 124 -40.03 34.69 21.18
CA GLN A 124 -41.47 34.67 21.37
C GLN A 124 -41.88 34.06 22.72
N ALA A 125 -41.34 32.89 23.06
CA ALA A 125 -41.63 32.22 24.33
C ALA A 125 -41.23 33.09 25.54
N ARG A 126 -40.08 33.76 25.47
CA ARG A 126 -39.61 34.69 26.51
C ARG A 126 -40.52 35.93 26.63
N ALA A 127 -40.98 36.46 25.51
CA ALA A 127 -41.88 37.61 25.51
C ALA A 127 -43.23 37.22 26.11
N GLN A 128 -43.79 36.07 25.74
CA GLN A 128 -45.03 35.56 26.31
C GLN A 128 -44.89 35.31 27.80
N GLY A 129 -43.82 34.61 28.24
CA GLY A 129 -43.59 34.35 29.65
C GLY A 129 -43.50 35.63 30.52
N ARG A 130 -42.96 36.72 29.95
CA ARG A 130 -42.96 38.04 30.65
C ARG A 130 -44.37 38.65 30.77
N LEU A 131 -45.20 38.50 29.73
CA LEU A 131 -46.59 38.98 29.80
C LEU A 131 -47.36 38.19 30.84
N ASP A 132 -47.26 36.87 30.84
CA ASP A 132 -47.93 36.01 31.83
C ASP A 132 -47.46 36.33 33.27
N GLU A 133 -46.16 36.58 33.49
CA GLU A 133 -45.59 36.97 34.79
C GLU A 133 -46.16 38.29 35.29
N GLU A 134 -46.32 39.30 34.43
CA GLU A 134 -46.89 40.61 34.81
C GLU A 134 -48.42 40.51 35.08
N GLU A 135 -49.14 39.66 34.33
CA GLU A 135 -50.56 39.39 34.58
C GLU A 135 -50.78 38.72 35.94
N ASP A 136 -49.96 37.66 36.21
CA ASP A 136 -50.01 36.94 37.49
C ASP A 136 -49.62 37.82 38.67
N LYS A 137 -48.59 38.67 38.57
CA LYS A 137 -48.20 39.63 39.59
C LYS A 137 -49.37 40.59 39.90
N THR A 138 -50.01 41.06 38.85
CA THR A 138 -51.18 41.95 38.99
C THR A 138 -52.35 41.24 39.68
N ALA A 139 -52.61 39.97 39.36
CA ALA A 139 -53.62 39.16 39.99
C ALA A 139 -53.34 38.91 41.48
N VAL A 140 -52.08 38.58 41.83
CA VAL A 140 -51.64 38.39 43.22
C VAL A 140 -51.77 39.72 43.99
N LEU A 141 -51.36 40.85 43.42
CA LEU A 141 -51.51 42.17 44.05
C LEU A 141 -52.97 42.52 44.33
N LYS A 142 -53.86 42.30 43.34
CA LYS A 142 -55.32 42.56 43.51
C LYS A 142 -55.91 41.69 44.62
N ALA A 143 -55.62 40.37 44.62
CA ALA A 143 -56.04 39.45 45.65
C ALA A 143 -55.54 39.87 47.05
N GLY A 144 -54.28 40.39 47.12
CA GLY A 144 -53.74 40.96 48.34
C GLY A 144 -54.47 42.15 48.86
N TYR A 145 -54.85 43.09 48.00
CA TYR A 145 -55.71 44.23 48.37
C TYR A 145 -57.09 43.78 48.82
N ASP A 146 -57.71 42.78 48.18
CA ASP A 146 -59.01 42.23 48.59
C ASP A 146 -58.93 41.60 49.99
N VAL A 147 -57.82 40.92 50.36
CA VAL A 147 -57.58 40.38 51.69
C VAL A 147 -57.45 41.51 52.73
N GLU A 148 -56.65 42.55 52.45
CA GLU A 148 -56.48 43.68 53.38
C GLU A 148 -57.85 44.43 53.56
N GLY A 149 -58.65 44.59 52.49
CA GLY A 149 -59.98 45.14 52.60
C GLY A 149 -60.96 44.31 53.49
N ALA A 150 -60.94 42.96 53.24
CA ALA A 150 -61.78 42.03 54.03
C ALA A 150 -61.33 41.97 55.49
N LYS A 151 -59.96 42.07 55.77
CA LYS A 151 -59.42 42.13 57.12
C LYS A 151 -59.79 43.37 57.88
N LEU A 152 -59.89 44.53 57.19
CA LEU A 152 -60.37 45.77 57.76
C LEU A 152 -61.83 45.65 58.09
N GLU A 153 -62.68 45.02 57.25
CA GLU A 153 -64.07 44.75 57.55
C GLU A 153 -64.26 43.80 58.74
N ALA A 154 -63.50 42.71 58.80
CA ALA A 154 -63.56 41.78 59.92
C ALA A 154 -63.05 42.38 61.22
N SER A 155 -62.20 43.40 61.24
CA SER A 155 -61.73 44.12 62.47
C SER A 155 -62.82 44.94 63.12
N LYS A 156 -63.95 45.28 62.42
CA LYS A 156 -65.10 46.00 62.97
C LYS A 156 -66.07 45.09 63.73
N GLN A 157 -65.80 43.81 63.89
CA GLN A 157 -66.65 42.78 64.48
C GLN A 157 -67.17 43.12 65.87
N GLU A 158 -66.48 43.89 66.69
CA GLU A 158 -66.90 44.30 68.04
C GLU A 158 -68.02 45.37 68.03
N ILE A 159 -68.27 45.99 66.89
CA ILE A 159 -69.22 47.14 66.78
C ILE A 159 -70.49 46.76 65.98
N VAL A 160 -70.51 45.59 65.27
CA VAL A 160 -71.55 45.13 64.40
C VAL A 160 -72.33 43.95 64.97
N SER A 161 -73.50 43.57 64.35
CA SER A 161 -74.25 42.40 64.76
C SER A 161 -73.42 41.08 64.63
N LYS A 162 -73.72 40.07 65.45
CA LYS A 162 -73.05 38.79 65.45
C LYS A 162 -73.06 38.09 64.05
N ILE A 163 -74.14 38.26 63.32
CA ILE A 163 -74.34 37.70 61.96
C ILE A 163 -73.39 38.42 60.96
N GLU A 164 -73.39 39.75 60.97
CA GLU A 164 -72.49 40.55 60.11
C GLU A 164 -71.00 40.27 60.41
N GLY A 165 -70.63 40.02 61.69
CA GLY A 165 -69.30 39.65 62.08
C GLY A 165 -68.88 38.28 61.54
N GLU A 166 -69.77 37.28 61.55
CA GLU A 166 -69.48 35.95 60.95
C GLU A 166 -69.43 36.03 59.40
N GLU A 167 -70.25 36.83 58.77
CA GLU A 167 -70.17 37.08 57.31
C GLU A 167 -68.81 37.74 56.93
N ALA A 168 -68.34 38.69 57.69
CA ALA A 168 -67.08 39.35 57.48
C ALA A 168 -65.89 38.38 57.61
N LYS A 169 -65.93 37.41 58.57
CA LYS A 169 -64.93 36.34 58.67
C LYS A 169 -64.94 35.40 57.48
N LEU A 170 -66.14 35.03 56.99
CA LEU A 170 -66.25 34.17 55.78
C LEU A 170 -65.68 34.89 54.58
N LYS A 171 -65.95 36.19 54.38
CA LYS A 171 -65.38 37.01 53.31
C LYS A 171 -63.85 37.08 53.41
N LEU A 172 -63.30 37.23 54.61
CA LEU A 172 -61.85 37.20 54.80
C LEU A 172 -61.24 35.84 54.42
N ALA A 173 -61.87 34.74 54.88
CA ALA A 173 -61.40 33.38 54.53
C ALA A 173 -61.44 33.11 53.00
N ASP A 174 -62.49 33.59 52.32
CA ASP A 174 -62.64 33.53 50.85
C ASP A 174 -61.56 34.35 50.13
N ALA A 175 -61.29 35.59 50.61
CA ALA A 175 -60.23 36.43 50.06
C ALA A 175 -58.85 35.83 50.27
N GLU A 176 -58.56 35.28 51.46
CA GLU A 176 -57.29 34.58 51.72
C GLU A 176 -57.16 33.35 50.82
N GLN A 177 -58.20 32.59 50.60
CA GLN A 177 -58.17 31.45 49.69
C GLN A 177 -57.86 31.89 48.27
N LYS A 178 -58.52 32.95 47.74
CA LYS A 178 -58.25 33.53 46.43
C LYS A 178 -56.79 34.01 46.29
N LEU A 179 -56.21 34.60 47.34
CA LEU A 179 -54.81 34.99 47.36
C LEU A 179 -53.89 33.74 47.21
N ARG A 180 -54.21 32.70 48.00
CA ARG A 180 -53.42 31.44 47.90
C ARG A 180 -53.52 30.83 46.51
N GLU A 181 -54.71 30.85 45.91
CA GLU A 181 -54.90 30.35 44.53
C GLU A 181 -54.16 31.19 43.51
N ALA A 182 -54.20 32.53 43.61
CA ALA A 182 -53.42 33.40 42.72
C ALA A 182 -51.88 33.17 42.85
N GLN A 183 -51.38 33.04 44.10
CA GLN A 183 -49.94 32.71 44.32
C GLN A 183 -49.58 31.34 43.81
N ALA A 184 -50.38 30.31 43.98
CA ALA A 184 -50.20 28.99 43.49
C ALA A 184 -50.16 28.96 41.93
N LYS A 185 -51.12 29.69 41.30
CA LYS A 185 -51.15 29.88 39.84
C LYS A 185 -49.88 30.55 39.34
N GLN A 186 -49.47 31.67 39.92
CA GLN A 186 -48.23 32.36 39.55
C GLN A 186 -47.02 31.43 39.57
N LYS A 187 -46.83 30.63 40.66
CA LYS A 187 -45.78 29.68 40.77
C LYS A 187 -45.83 28.59 39.70
N SER A 188 -47.03 28.06 39.41
CA SER A 188 -47.24 27.06 38.37
C SER A 188 -46.90 27.60 36.99
N ASP A 189 -47.38 28.81 36.66
CA ASP A 189 -47.16 29.44 35.36
C ASP A 189 -45.69 29.83 35.14
N GLN A 190 -44.99 30.29 36.20
CA GLN A 190 -43.53 30.48 36.15
C GLN A 190 -42.81 29.20 35.79
N THR A 191 -43.17 28.07 36.43
CA THR A 191 -42.54 26.76 36.16
C THR A 191 -42.83 26.31 34.72
N LEU A 192 -44.10 26.47 34.25
CA LEU A 192 -44.49 26.12 32.88
C LEU A 192 -43.76 26.96 31.83
N ASN A 193 -43.68 28.29 32.04
CA ASN A 193 -42.98 29.21 31.15
C ASN A 193 -41.50 28.88 31.08
N GLN A 194 -40.83 28.57 32.20
CA GLN A 194 -39.46 28.17 32.26
C GLN A 194 -39.23 26.86 31.49
N ALA A 195 -40.06 25.83 31.68
CA ALA A 195 -40.01 24.57 30.96
C ALA A 195 -40.22 24.75 29.46
N THR A 196 -41.16 25.64 29.07
CA THR A 196 -41.41 25.97 27.66
C THR A 196 -40.18 26.64 27.01
N ILE A 197 -39.60 27.65 27.67
CA ILE A 197 -38.39 28.32 27.19
C ILE A 197 -37.24 27.32 27.05
N GLU A 198 -37.05 26.45 28.05
CA GLU A 198 -35.99 25.43 28.00
C GLU A 198 -36.22 24.45 26.85
N SER A 199 -37.44 23.99 26.59
CA SER A 199 -37.78 23.16 25.45
C SER A 199 -37.39 23.83 24.12
N LYS A 200 -37.73 25.14 23.96
CA LYS A 200 -37.35 25.91 22.76
C LYS A 200 -35.81 26.09 22.64
N VAL A 201 -35.12 26.27 23.76
CA VAL A 201 -33.65 26.31 23.77
C VAL A 201 -33.03 24.99 23.32
N GLN A 202 -33.59 23.86 23.75
CA GLN A 202 -33.11 22.54 23.29
C GLN A 202 -33.37 22.34 21.79
N ALA A 203 -34.51 22.78 21.27
CA ALA A 203 -34.81 22.75 19.83
C ALA A 203 -33.80 23.60 19.02
N SER A 204 -33.48 24.81 19.51
CA SER A 204 -32.49 25.69 18.89
C SER A 204 -31.08 25.07 18.93
N LYS A 205 -30.66 24.46 20.04
CA LYS A 205 -29.40 23.75 20.13
C LYS A 205 -29.28 22.61 19.11
N LYS A 206 -30.39 21.85 18.93
CA LYS A 206 -30.41 20.79 17.90
C LYS A 206 -30.26 21.38 16.50
N ALA A 207 -31.03 22.44 16.19
CA ALA A 207 -30.94 23.10 14.88
C ALA A 207 -29.52 23.68 14.63
N LYS A 208 -28.88 24.24 15.65
CA LYS A 208 -27.48 24.70 15.58
C LYS A 208 -26.50 23.56 15.28
N PHE A 209 -26.68 22.44 15.96
CA PHE A 209 -25.86 21.24 15.70
C PHE A 209 -25.98 20.77 14.24
N ASP A 210 -27.21 20.80 13.68
CA ASP A 210 -27.42 20.42 12.28
C ASP A 210 -26.71 21.40 11.32
N VAL A 211 -26.70 22.72 11.60
CA VAL A 211 -25.90 23.70 10.85
C VAL A 211 -24.41 23.39 10.92
N GLU A 212 -23.88 23.19 12.12
CA GLU A 212 -22.46 22.91 12.33
C GLU A 212 -22.00 21.62 11.66
N ARG A 213 -22.89 20.60 11.59
CA ARG A 213 -22.63 19.36 10.88
C ARG A 213 -22.51 19.62 9.39
N GLU A 214 -23.46 20.34 8.78
CA GLU A 214 -23.43 20.63 7.34
C GLU A 214 -22.28 21.58 6.96
N GLU A 215 -21.90 22.52 7.82
CA GLU A 215 -20.72 23.37 7.60
C GLU A 215 -19.42 22.54 7.57
N ARG A 216 -19.30 21.56 8.46
CA ARG A 216 -18.17 20.63 8.43
C ARG A 216 -18.18 19.76 7.17
N ALA A 217 -19.33 19.21 6.80
CA ALA A 217 -19.49 18.45 5.58
C ALA A 217 -19.10 19.27 4.35
N LEU A 218 -19.57 20.51 4.25
CA LEU A 218 -19.22 21.43 3.15
C LEU A 218 -17.71 21.71 3.09
N GLY A 219 -17.07 21.92 4.24
CA GLY A 219 -15.61 22.11 4.34
C GLY A 219 -14.82 20.91 3.83
N GLN A 220 -15.35 19.70 4.01
CA GLN A 220 -14.75 18.46 3.57
C GLN A 220 -15.01 18.10 2.10
N MET A 221 -15.92 18.81 1.40
CA MET A 221 -16.20 18.61 -0.02
C MET A 221 -15.01 18.98 -0.94
N THR A 222 -13.95 19.52 -0.40
CA THR A 222 -12.72 19.80 -1.12
C THR A 222 -11.58 19.14 -0.38
N LEU A 223 -11.09 18.01 -0.93
CA LEU A 223 -9.96 17.29 -0.35
C LEU A 223 -8.65 17.93 -0.81
N ARG A 224 -7.81 18.22 0.16
CA ARG A 224 -6.50 18.85 -0.05
C ARG A 224 -5.38 17.89 0.30
N ALA A 225 -4.24 18.05 -0.38
CA ALA A 225 -3.03 17.28 -0.10
C ALA A 225 -2.51 17.60 1.32
N PRO A 226 -2.40 16.62 2.22
CA PRO A 226 -1.88 16.83 3.57
C PRO A 226 -0.35 17.03 3.59
N SER A 227 0.34 16.56 2.56
CA SER A 227 1.79 16.69 2.37
C SER A 227 2.12 16.92 0.89
N ALA A 228 3.33 17.40 0.62
CA ALA A 228 3.83 17.44 -0.75
C ALA A 228 4.15 16.00 -1.23
N GLY A 229 3.87 15.73 -2.51
CA GLY A 229 4.12 14.41 -3.09
C GLY A 229 3.57 14.27 -4.50
N THR A 230 3.61 13.08 -5.03
CA THR A 230 3.01 12.74 -6.33
C THR A 230 1.73 11.97 -6.10
N ILE A 231 0.64 12.40 -6.73
CA ILE A 231 -0.66 11.74 -6.61
C ILE A 231 -0.63 10.37 -7.30
N SER A 232 -1.09 9.35 -6.59
CA SER A 232 -1.46 8.04 -7.14
C SER A 232 -2.96 7.84 -6.93
N LEU A 233 -3.72 7.67 -8.01
CA LEU A 233 -5.16 7.45 -7.95
C LEU A 233 -5.45 5.97 -7.66
N LEU A 234 -6.32 5.73 -6.70
CA LEU A 234 -6.74 4.38 -6.37
C LEU A 234 -7.84 3.91 -7.34
N GLN A 235 -7.89 2.60 -7.53
CA GLN A 235 -8.89 1.98 -8.38
C GLN A 235 -10.17 1.68 -7.59
N HIS A 236 -11.31 1.82 -8.26
CA HIS A 236 -12.62 1.45 -7.75
C HIS A 236 -13.42 0.68 -8.79
N TRP A 237 -14.45 -0.03 -8.35
CA TRP A 237 -15.38 -0.70 -9.25
C TRP A 237 -16.33 0.32 -9.87
N SER A 238 -16.28 0.47 -11.20
CA SER A 238 -17.25 1.22 -11.99
C SER A 238 -17.96 0.25 -12.92
N GLY A 239 -19.17 -0.16 -12.57
CA GLY A 239 -19.88 -1.23 -13.25
C GLY A 239 -19.17 -2.58 -13.13
N SER A 240 -18.71 -3.14 -14.23
CA SER A 240 -17.98 -4.42 -14.29
C SER A 240 -16.46 -4.30 -14.32
N ASN A 241 -15.92 -3.08 -14.37
CA ASN A 241 -14.49 -2.84 -14.53
C ASN A 241 -13.88 -2.08 -13.34
N MET A 242 -12.61 -2.40 -13.06
CA MET A 242 -11.78 -1.61 -12.15
C MET A 242 -11.19 -0.43 -12.90
N THR A 243 -11.49 0.80 -12.47
CA THR A 243 -10.98 2.04 -13.07
C THR A 243 -10.51 3.00 -11.98
N THR A 244 -9.64 3.94 -12.32
CA THR A 244 -9.30 5.08 -11.45
C THR A 244 -10.44 6.10 -11.43
N TYR A 245 -10.58 6.82 -10.32
CA TYR A 245 -11.59 7.86 -10.19
C TYR A 245 -11.45 8.97 -11.22
N ARG A 246 -12.59 9.42 -11.77
CA ARG A 246 -12.70 10.47 -12.80
C ARG A 246 -13.79 11.47 -12.45
N PRO A 247 -13.76 12.68 -13.01
CA PRO A 247 -14.92 13.58 -12.93
C PRO A 247 -16.19 12.91 -13.43
N GLY A 248 -17.27 13.04 -12.65
CA GLY A 248 -18.55 12.37 -12.89
C GLY A 248 -18.78 11.10 -12.07
N ASP A 249 -17.71 10.46 -11.57
CA ASP A 249 -17.83 9.26 -10.74
C ASP A 249 -18.40 9.59 -9.36
N ARG A 250 -19.05 8.58 -8.74
CA ARG A 250 -19.54 8.65 -7.36
C ARG A 250 -18.59 7.93 -6.43
N ALA A 251 -18.23 8.58 -5.35
CA ALA A 251 -17.44 7.99 -4.27
C ALA A 251 -18.34 7.64 -3.09
N TRP A 252 -18.13 6.48 -2.50
CA TRP A 252 -18.81 6.12 -1.25
C TRP A 252 -18.18 6.89 -0.08
N PRO A 253 -18.97 7.24 0.94
CA PRO A 253 -18.43 7.84 2.16
C PRO A 253 -17.27 7.01 2.73
N GLY A 254 -16.14 7.66 3.00
CA GLY A 254 -14.93 7.00 3.47
C GLY A 254 -14.10 6.25 2.41
N ALA A 255 -14.54 6.21 1.15
CA ALA A 255 -13.77 5.56 0.08
C ALA A 255 -12.41 6.23 -0.12
N ALA A 256 -11.35 5.45 -0.20
CA ALA A 256 -10.02 5.92 -0.55
C ALA A 256 -9.97 6.26 -2.04
N ILE A 257 -9.65 7.52 -2.38
CA ILE A 257 -9.66 8.02 -3.77
C ILE A 257 -8.26 8.13 -4.32
N ALA A 258 -7.35 8.66 -3.53
CA ALA A 258 -5.95 8.85 -3.93
C ALA A 258 -5.01 8.57 -2.76
N GLU A 259 -3.75 8.37 -3.07
CA GLU A 259 -2.69 8.29 -2.08
C GLU A 259 -1.51 9.15 -2.49
N LEU A 260 -0.76 9.61 -1.50
CA LEU A 260 0.49 10.32 -1.65
C LEU A 260 1.61 9.44 -1.08
N PRO A 261 2.31 8.67 -1.94
CA PRO A 261 3.44 7.87 -1.51
C PRO A 261 4.59 8.75 -1.04
N ASP A 262 5.17 8.40 0.10
CA ASP A 262 6.36 9.08 0.62
C ASP A 262 7.61 8.59 -0.12
N ALA A 263 8.15 9.43 -1.00
CA ALA A 263 9.33 9.13 -1.80
C ALA A 263 10.60 8.86 -0.97
N THR A 264 10.63 9.22 0.30
CA THR A 264 11.78 8.95 1.19
C THR A 264 11.76 7.52 1.73
N THR A 265 10.62 6.83 1.62
CA THR A 265 10.41 5.48 2.17
C THR A 265 10.27 4.41 1.08
N LEU A 266 10.80 4.66 -0.13
CA LEU A 266 10.71 3.70 -1.23
C LEU A 266 11.49 2.43 -0.92
N ARG A 267 10.86 1.28 -1.17
CA ARG A 267 11.40 -0.06 -1.07
C ARG A 267 11.07 -0.84 -2.33
N ILE A 268 11.82 -1.90 -2.59
CA ILE A 268 11.43 -2.88 -3.58
C ILE A 268 10.67 -3.98 -2.86
N SER A 269 9.41 -4.16 -3.24
CA SER A 269 8.58 -5.27 -2.76
C SER A 269 8.60 -6.38 -3.80
N ALA A 270 9.08 -7.56 -3.44
CA ALA A 270 9.09 -8.75 -4.30
C ALA A 270 8.24 -9.86 -3.67
N ARG A 271 7.75 -10.79 -4.51
CA ARG A 271 7.07 -12.00 -4.06
C ARG A 271 7.99 -13.18 -4.22
N VAL A 272 8.10 -13.98 -3.20
CA VAL A 272 8.97 -15.14 -3.12
C VAL A 272 8.14 -16.38 -2.83
N ASP A 273 8.31 -17.40 -3.67
CA ASP A 273 7.65 -18.69 -3.47
C ASP A 273 8.11 -19.38 -2.17
N GLU A 274 7.20 -20.18 -1.59
CA GLU A 274 7.44 -20.92 -0.36
C GLU A 274 8.71 -21.81 -0.43
N THR A 275 9.02 -22.37 -1.60
CA THR A 275 10.19 -23.22 -1.81
C THR A 275 11.52 -22.48 -1.68
N GLU A 276 11.56 -21.21 -2.08
CA GLU A 276 12.76 -20.38 -2.00
C GLU A 276 12.87 -19.63 -0.67
N ARG A 277 11.76 -19.50 0.07
CA ARG A 277 11.71 -18.74 1.34
C ARG A 277 12.75 -19.22 2.36
N GLY A 278 12.95 -20.55 2.45
CA GLY A 278 13.90 -21.15 3.39
C GLY A 278 15.37 -20.83 3.14
N ARG A 279 15.70 -20.34 1.94
CA ARG A 279 17.07 -19.97 1.53
C ARG A 279 17.39 -18.50 1.78
N LEU A 280 16.36 -17.68 2.08
CA LEU A 280 16.48 -16.24 2.23
C LEU A 280 16.53 -15.82 3.70
N SER A 281 17.38 -14.84 3.98
CA SER A 281 17.56 -14.26 5.30
C SER A 281 17.66 -12.73 5.22
N ALA A 282 17.29 -12.05 6.30
CA ALA A 282 17.47 -10.60 6.40
C ALA A 282 18.95 -10.22 6.25
N LYS A 283 19.22 -9.05 5.71
CA LYS A 283 20.56 -8.48 5.43
C LYS A 283 21.35 -9.17 4.29
N GLN A 284 20.77 -10.14 3.58
CA GLN A 284 21.41 -10.67 2.38
C GLN A 284 21.54 -9.57 1.31
N PRO A 285 22.70 -9.51 0.60
CA PRO A 285 22.90 -8.55 -0.46
C PRO A 285 22.03 -8.86 -1.67
N VAL A 286 21.52 -7.80 -2.27
CA VAL A 286 20.61 -7.87 -3.42
C VAL A 286 21.10 -6.92 -4.51
N THR A 287 20.99 -7.35 -5.76
CA THR A 287 21.15 -6.49 -6.93
C THR A 287 19.81 -6.34 -7.61
N VAL A 288 19.43 -5.11 -7.90
CA VAL A 288 18.15 -4.77 -8.53
C VAL A 288 18.40 -4.09 -9.86
N GLN A 289 17.75 -4.57 -10.91
CA GLN A 289 17.72 -3.94 -12.22
C GLN A 289 16.28 -3.55 -12.55
N LEU A 290 15.99 -2.24 -12.57
CA LEU A 290 14.67 -1.72 -12.85
C LEU A 290 14.42 -1.64 -14.36
N ASN A 291 13.23 -2.04 -14.80
CA ASN A 291 12.86 -2.03 -16.22
C ASN A 291 12.84 -0.61 -16.82
N ALA A 292 12.53 0.39 -16.01
CA ALA A 292 12.54 1.80 -16.42
C ALA A 292 13.96 2.40 -16.48
N ILE A 293 14.98 1.70 -15.91
CA ILE A 293 16.36 2.18 -15.82
C ILE A 293 17.30 0.99 -16.14
N PRO A 294 17.30 0.48 -17.39
CA PRO A 294 18.01 -0.75 -17.74
C PRO A 294 19.53 -0.58 -17.77
N ASP A 295 20.01 0.63 -17.87
CA ASP A 295 21.42 1.01 -17.96
C ASP A 295 22.15 0.99 -16.61
N ARG A 296 21.44 0.79 -15.51
CA ARG A 296 22.03 0.82 -14.18
C ARG A 296 21.49 -0.29 -13.28
N GLN A 297 22.41 -0.92 -12.56
CA GLN A 297 22.10 -1.83 -11.47
C GLN A 297 22.20 -1.10 -10.13
N PHE A 298 21.26 -1.39 -9.25
CA PHE A 298 21.22 -0.85 -7.90
C PHE A 298 21.54 -1.95 -6.90
N THR A 299 22.32 -1.61 -5.88
CA THR A 299 22.60 -2.50 -4.77
C THR A 299 21.66 -2.22 -3.60
N GLY A 300 21.43 -3.23 -2.81
CA GLY A 300 20.61 -3.15 -1.62
C GLY A 300 20.72 -4.40 -0.76
N HIS A 301 19.86 -4.52 0.19
CA HIS A 301 19.80 -5.68 1.06
C HIS A 301 18.36 -6.01 1.44
N ILE A 302 18.11 -7.25 1.80
CA ILE A 302 16.83 -7.69 2.35
C ILE A 302 16.64 -7.01 3.70
N GLU A 303 15.63 -6.13 3.80
CA GLU A 303 15.26 -5.48 5.07
C GLU A 303 14.36 -6.40 5.89
N GLN A 304 13.31 -6.90 5.27
CA GLN A 304 12.34 -7.77 5.93
C GLN A 304 11.80 -8.84 4.97
N ILE A 305 11.46 -9.99 5.55
CA ILE A 305 10.72 -11.05 4.86
C ILE A 305 9.44 -11.29 5.64
N GLY A 306 8.31 -11.21 4.95
CA GLY A 306 6.99 -11.43 5.55
C GLY A 306 6.92 -12.76 6.30
N ALA A 307 6.29 -12.75 7.46
CA ALA A 307 6.10 -13.96 8.28
C ALA A 307 4.89 -14.79 7.82
N ILE A 308 3.97 -14.18 7.08
CA ILE A 308 2.72 -14.79 6.63
C ILE A 308 2.75 -14.93 5.12
N ALA A 309 2.43 -16.13 4.63
CA ALA A 309 2.27 -16.38 3.21
C ALA A 309 0.91 -15.87 2.71
N SER A 310 0.91 -15.18 1.58
CA SER A 310 -0.31 -14.80 0.84
C SER A 310 -0.58 -15.80 -0.28
N LEU A 311 -1.85 -16.08 -0.54
CA LEU A 311 -2.26 -16.91 -1.67
C LEU A 311 -2.18 -16.09 -2.95
N ASP A 312 -1.56 -16.64 -3.99
CA ASP A 312 -1.49 -16.04 -5.31
C ASP A 312 -2.36 -16.82 -6.29
N PHE A 313 -3.42 -16.17 -6.75
CA PHE A 313 -4.38 -16.72 -7.71
C PHE A 313 -4.04 -16.35 -9.17
N SER A 314 -3.03 -15.52 -9.39
CA SER A 314 -2.70 -15.00 -10.73
C SER A 314 -2.10 -16.06 -11.65
N GLY A 315 -1.48 -17.09 -11.11
CA GLY A 315 -0.85 -18.18 -11.85
C GLY A 315 -1.79 -19.33 -12.25
N GLY A 316 -3.08 -19.28 -11.87
CA GLY A 316 -4.01 -20.38 -12.08
C GLY A 316 -3.87 -21.51 -11.05
N TRP A 317 -4.24 -22.74 -11.43
CA TRP A 317 -4.16 -23.89 -10.54
C TRP A 317 -2.86 -24.70 -10.82
N PRO A 318 -2.09 -25.15 -9.80
CA PRO A 318 -2.32 -25.01 -8.35
C PRO A 318 -2.00 -23.60 -7.82
N ILE A 319 -2.77 -23.18 -6.80
CA ILE A 319 -2.57 -21.89 -6.12
C ILE A 319 -1.20 -21.91 -5.42
N THR A 320 -0.38 -20.91 -5.69
CA THR A 320 0.93 -20.74 -5.07
C THR A 320 0.85 -19.90 -3.80
N ARG A 321 1.79 -20.13 -2.89
CA ARG A 321 1.95 -19.34 -1.66
C ARG A 321 3.20 -18.51 -1.76
N ASN A 322 3.04 -17.20 -1.64
CA ASN A 322 4.13 -16.25 -1.76
C ASN A 322 4.33 -15.48 -0.47
N PHE A 323 5.58 -15.28 -0.10
CA PHE A 323 6.00 -14.38 0.97
C PHE A 323 6.41 -13.03 0.39
N THR A 324 6.08 -11.95 1.07
CA THR A 324 6.53 -10.61 0.69
C THR A 324 7.96 -10.40 1.15
N LEU A 325 8.80 -9.96 0.23
CA LEU A 325 10.20 -9.61 0.47
C LEU A 325 10.34 -8.09 0.33
N GLU A 326 10.78 -7.42 1.37
CA GLU A 326 11.05 -5.98 1.36
C GLU A 326 12.56 -5.74 1.31
N ILE A 327 12.97 -4.95 0.32
CA ILE A 327 14.37 -4.70 0.01
C ILE A 327 14.62 -3.21 0.12
N ALA A 328 15.57 -2.84 0.96
CA ALA A 328 16.10 -1.50 1.06
C ALA A 328 17.22 -1.32 0.03
N LEU A 329 17.14 -0.25 -0.76
CA LEU A 329 18.21 0.14 -1.68
C LEU A 329 19.23 1.02 -0.95
N ASP A 330 20.51 0.81 -1.22
CA ASP A 330 21.61 1.57 -0.62
C ASP A 330 21.72 2.99 -1.22
N GLN A 331 21.18 3.18 -2.42
CA GLN A 331 21.22 4.44 -3.14
C GLN A 331 19.83 4.83 -3.59
N ALA A 332 19.44 6.06 -3.31
CA ALA A 332 18.23 6.68 -3.85
C ALA A 332 18.52 7.27 -5.24
N ASP A 333 17.57 7.14 -6.15
CA ASP A 333 17.61 7.78 -7.47
C ASP A 333 16.31 8.55 -7.68
N PRO A 334 16.35 9.83 -8.11
CA PRO A 334 15.14 10.63 -8.34
C PRO A 334 14.15 10.05 -9.36
N ARG A 335 14.62 9.11 -10.20
CA ARG A 335 13.80 8.40 -11.18
C ARG A 335 12.95 7.29 -10.58
N PHE A 336 13.18 6.91 -9.31
CA PHE A 336 12.36 5.93 -8.63
C PHE A 336 10.96 6.47 -8.42
N LYS A 337 9.99 5.77 -8.99
CA LYS A 337 8.58 6.05 -8.78
C LYS A 337 7.87 4.77 -8.36
N PRO A 338 6.88 4.84 -7.46
CA PRO A 338 6.03 3.71 -7.15
C PRO A 338 5.44 3.10 -8.42
N GLY A 339 5.29 1.77 -8.45
CA GLY A 339 4.78 1.04 -9.61
C GLY A 339 5.84 0.61 -10.64
N ILE A 340 7.09 1.12 -10.57
CA ILE A 340 8.17 0.63 -11.43
C ILE A 340 8.52 -0.79 -11.04
N THR A 341 8.54 -1.69 -12.02
CA THR A 341 8.94 -3.09 -11.81
C THR A 341 10.39 -3.32 -12.23
N GLY A 342 10.98 -4.36 -11.67
CA GLY A 342 12.35 -4.75 -12.01
C GLY A 342 12.66 -6.18 -11.61
N GLN A 343 13.85 -6.62 -11.99
CA GLN A 343 14.41 -7.91 -11.63
C GLN A 343 15.28 -7.74 -10.37
N VAL A 344 15.04 -8.60 -9.41
CA VAL A 344 15.73 -8.64 -8.12
C VAL A 344 16.54 -9.92 -8.07
N THR A 345 17.86 -9.81 -7.97
CA THR A 345 18.78 -10.94 -7.82
C THR A 345 19.29 -10.94 -6.37
N VAL A 346 18.89 -11.95 -5.61
CA VAL A 346 19.35 -12.15 -4.23
C VAL A 346 20.54 -13.11 -4.24
N ILE A 347 21.65 -12.72 -3.64
CA ILE A 347 22.79 -13.58 -3.45
C ILE A 347 22.56 -14.41 -2.19
N VAL A 348 22.27 -15.69 -2.40
CA VAL A 348 21.96 -16.64 -1.32
C VAL A 348 23.23 -17.12 -0.63
N ASP A 349 24.25 -17.46 -1.43
CA ASP A 349 25.53 -17.93 -0.90
C ASP A 349 26.68 -17.65 -1.89
N ARG A 350 27.88 -17.67 -1.38
CA ARG A 350 29.10 -17.36 -2.12
C ARG A 350 30.13 -18.44 -1.83
N VAL A 351 30.50 -19.19 -2.88
CA VAL A 351 31.49 -20.26 -2.76
C VAL A 351 32.78 -19.82 -3.46
N PRO A 352 33.81 -19.42 -2.71
CA PRO A 352 35.09 -19.05 -3.31
C PRO A 352 35.78 -20.28 -3.89
N ASN A 353 36.55 -20.09 -4.98
CA ASN A 353 37.39 -21.16 -5.62
C ASN A 353 36.59 -22.40 -6.07
N ALA A 354 35.31 -22.27 -6.39
CA ALA A 354 34.52 -23.38 -6.93
C ALA A 354 34.95 -23.74 -8.36
N ILE A 355 34.91 -25.02 -8.68
CA ILE A 355 35.01 -25.50 -10.06
C ILE A 355 33.62 -25.46 -10.65
N THR A 356 33.42 -24.71 -11.74
CA THR A 356 32.11 -24.51 -12.34
C THR A 356 32.07 -24.97 -13.79
N ILE A 357 30.95 -25.58 -14.17
CA ILE A 357 30.60 -25.90 -15.54
C ILE A 357 29.18 -25.43 -15.82
N PRO A 358 28.79 -25.13 -17.08
CA PRO A 358 27.40 -24.91 -17.45
C PRO A 358 26.53 -26.13 -17.15
N ALA A 359 25.31 -25.94 -16.74
CA ALA A 359 24.36 -27.02 -16.50
C ALA A 359 24.12 -27.89 -17.73
N GLN A 360 24.26 -27.34 -18.93
CA GLN A 360 24.20 -28.06 -20.21
C GLN A 360 25.33 -29.08 -20.41
N ALA A 361 26.46 -28.97 -19.68
CA ALA A 361 27.56 -29.88 -19.74
C ALA A 361 27.41 -31.10 -18.80
N MET A 362 26.32 -31.15 -18.05
CA MET A 362 25.94 -32.27 -17.19
C MET A 362 24.89 -33.13 -17.87
N PHE A 363 25.18 -34.39 -17.98
CA PHE A 363 24.28 -35.42 -18.55
C PHE A 363 23.93 -36.45 -17.47
N GLN A 364 22.80 -37.11 -17.62
CA GLN A 364 22.40 -38.17 -16.72
C GLN A 364 22.48 -39.52 -17.45
N ARG A 365 23.28 -40.45 -16.94
CA ARG A 365 23.43 -41.80 -17.47
C ARG A 365 23.38 -42.82 -16.36
N SER A 366 22.54 -43.83 -16.55
CA SER A 366 22.37 -44.93 -15.57
C SER A 366 22.14 -44.44 -14.15
N GLY A 367 21.42 -43.30 -13.98
CA GLY A 367 21.14 -42.71 -12.67
C GLY A 367 22.30 -41.89 -12.05
N GLN A 368 23.38 -41.72 -12.77
CA GLN A 368 24.57 -40.93 -12.34
C GLN A 368 24.73 -39.68 -13.19
N ASN A 369 25.20 -38.60 -12.55
CA ASN A 369 25.58 -37.38 -13.26
C ASN A 369 26.98 -37.57 -13.89
N VAL A 370 27.06 -37.38 -15.22
CA VAL A 370 28.28 -37.50 -15.98
C VAL A 370 28.54 -36.25 -16.82
N THR A 371 29.80 -36.04 -17.17
CA THR A 371 30.21 -35.06 -18.18
C THR A 371 31.22 -35.70 -19.15
N TYR A 372 31.31 -35.16 -20.36
CA TYR A 372 32.24 -35.63 -21.37
C TYR A 372 33.44 -34.69 -21.48
N VAL A 373 34.60 -35.16 -21.08
CA VAL A 373 35.85 -34.39 -21.08
C VAL A 373 36.61 -34.66 -22.38
N TRP A 374 37.02 -33.61 -23.09
CA TRP A 374 37.82 -33.72 -24.31
C TRP A 374 39.29 -34.02 -24.03
N ARG A 375 39.82 -35.10 -24.58
CA ARG A 375 41.23 -35.53 -24.45
C ARG A 375 42.08 -35.26 -25.69
N GLY A 376 41.63 -34.38 -26.56
CA GLY A 376 42.37 -34.02 -27.78
C GLY A 376 42.02 -34.86 -29.00
N THR A 377 41.52 -36.08 -28.84
CA THR A 377 41.12 -37.00 -29.91
C THR A 377 39.72 -37.58 -29.75
N GLN A 378 39.28 -37.73 -28.51
CA GLN A 378 37.98 -38.33 -28.17
C GLN A 378 37.45 -37.74 -26.87
N PHE A 379 36.14 -37.88 -26.65
CA PHE A 379 35.50 -37.56 -25.41
C PHE A 379 35.58 -38.76 -24.44
N GLU A 380 35.95 -38.47 -23.20
CA GLU A 380 35.96 -39.41 -22.08
C GLU A 380 34.75 -39.12 -21.20
N GLU A 381 33.85 -40.11 -21.04
CA GLU A 381 32.76 -40.04 -20.07
C GLU A 381 33.35 -40.11 -18.66
N ARG A 382 32.92 -39.14 -17.81
CA ARG A 382 33.39 -39.07 -16.43
C ARG A 382 32.27 -38.76 -15.49
N ALA A 383 32.11 -39.57 -14.46
CA ALA A 383 31.17 -39.31 -13.37
C ALA A 383 31.59 -38.04 -12.61
N ILE A 384 30.61 -37.21 -12.29
CA ILE A 384 30.81 -35.96 -11.55
C ILE A 384 29.97 -35.94 -10.30
N GLU A 385 30.54 -35.46 -9.20
CA GLU A 385 29.79 -35.07 -8.01
C GLU A 385 29.36 -33.62 -8.13
N VAL A 386 28.06 -33.42 -8.34
CA VAL A 386 27.46 -32.10 -8.48
C VAL A 386 27.17 -31.50 -7.11
N GLY A 387 27.59 -30.26 -6.89
CA GLY A 387 27.33 -29.52 -5.70
C GLY A 387 26.08 -28.63 -5.87
N ARG A 388 26.27 -27.29 -5.86
CA ARG A 388 25.19 -26.31 -5.97
C ARG A 388 24.90 -25.95 -7.42
N ARG A 389 23.66 -25.55 -7.67
CA ARG A 389 23.21 -25.06 -8.97
C ARG A 389 22.65 -23.65 -8.81
N SER A 390 23.07 -22.73 -9.67
CA SER A 390 22.49 -21.38 -9.75
C SER A 390 22.38 -21.00 -11.23
N GLY A 391 21.17 -20.75 -11.67
CA GLY A 391 20.86 -20.45 -13.06
C GLY A 391 21.34 -21.54 -14.02
N ASP A 392 22.23 -21.14 -14.93
CA ASP A 392 22.84 -21.99 -15.97
C ASP A 392 24.16 -22.66 -15.56
N LYS A 393 24.68 -22.45 -14.32
CA LYS A 393 25.91 -22.97 -13.81
C LYS A 393 25.71 -23.93 -12.66
N ILE A 394 26.61 -24.95 -12.62
CA ILE A 394 26.69 -25.90 -11.52
C ILE A 394 28.13 -25.96 -10.98
N THR A 395 28.26 -26.15 -9.68
CA THR A 395 29.55 -26.45 -9.05
C THR A 395 29.79 -27.94 -9.11
N VAL A 396 31.03 -28.32 -9.35
CA VAL A 396 31.47 -29.71 -9.36
C VAL A 396 32.49 -29.93 -8.25
N ALA A 397 32.13 -30.82 -7.30
CA ALA A 397 33.02 -31.17 -6.19
C ALA A 397 34.14 -32.13 -6.61
N LYS A 398 33.83 -33.12 -7.47
CA LYS A 398 34.77 -34.09 -7.99
C LYS A 398 34.43 -34.50 -9.42
N GLY A 399 35.43 -34.87 -10.20
CA GLY A 399 35.29 -35.44 -11.54
C GLY A 399 35.88 -34.62 -12.66
N VAL A 400 36.06 -33.29 -12.50
CA VAL A 400 36.73 -32.44 -13.49
C VAL A 400 37.75 -31.52 -12.83
N SER A 401 38.75 -31.10 -13.63
CA SER A 401 39.83 -30.21 -13.21
C SER A 401 39.77 -28.88 -13.99
N PRO A 402 40.21 -27.78 -13.39
CA PRO A 402 40.31 -26.50 -14.08
C PRO A 402 41.21 -26.62 -15.32
N GLY A 403 40.79 -26.02 -16.43
CA GLY A 403 41.48 -26.07 -17.71
C GLY A 403 41.07 -27.24 -18.62
N GLU A 404 40.34 -28.25 -18.13
CA GLU A 404 39.77 -29.28 -18.98
C GLU A 404 38.62 -28.71 -19.84
N GLN A 405 38.42 -29.32 -21.02
CA GLN A 405 37.30 -28.95 -21.91
C GLN A 405 36.18 -29.98 -21.75
N VAL A 406 34.94 -29.50 -21.48
CA VAL A 406 33.76 -30.34 -21.35
C VAL A 406 32.76 -30.06 -22.48
N ALA A 407 32.09 -31.11 -22.95
CA ALA A 407 31.09 -31.00 -24.01
C ALA A 407 29.81 -30.31 -23.50
N LEU A 408 29.21 -29.47 -24.35
CA LEU A 408 27.90 -28.83 -24.10
C LEU A 408 26.74 -29.60 -24.70
N LYS A 409 27.02 -30.60 -25.56
CA LYS A 409 26.06 -31.56 -26.11
C LYS A 409 26.60 -32.97 -25.93
N ASP A 410 25.71 -33.94 -25.80
CA ASP A 410 26.08 -35.36 -25.67
C ASP A 410 26.80 -35.85 -26.97
N PRO A 411 28.11 -36.16 -26.92
CA PRO A 411 28.84 -36.58 -28.11
C PRO A 411 28.49 -38.01 -28.55
N THR A 412 27.70 -38.75 -27.82
CA THR A 412 27.29 -40.12 -28.15
C THR A 412 26.00 -40.18 -28.94
N LEU A 413 25.22 -39.07 -28.93
CA LEU A 413 24.03 -38.95 -29.77
C LEU A 413 24.50 -38.51 -31.17
N LYS A 414 24.36 -39.39 -32.15
CA LYS A 414 24.53 -39.01 -33.60
C LYS A 414 23.31 -38.21 -34.00
N GLU A 415 23.53 -36.98 -34.51
CA GLU A 415 22.49 -36.21 -35.24
C GLU A 415 22.03 -36.99 -36.47
#